data_973b2c49664d78bca1d4066125898692
#
_entry.id   973b2c49664d78bca1d4066125898692
#
_cell.length_a   1.000
_cell.length_b   1.000
_cell.length_c   1.000
_cell.angle_alpha   90.00
_cell.angle_beta   90.00
_cell.angle_gamma   90.00
#
_symmetry.space_group_name_H-M   'P 1'
#
loop_
_entity.id
_entity.type
_entity.pdbx_description
1 polymer ?
#
loop_
_entity_poly.entity_id
_entity_poly.type
_entity_poly.pdbx_seq_one_letter_code
_entity_poly.pdbx_strand_id
1 'polypeptide(L)'
;KAIRRQRQMCIRDRYTAAERAAANGLQTVLFEKKAIGGVCLNEGCIPTKTLLYSAKLWDNMKGASKYGISVPDGSSFDMKKIIDRKDKIVKKLTGGVKMTVSSYGAVIVPQEAVIMGEADGRFQLSAACEVYEVTYLLVCTGSDTLIPPIKGLFEIDYWTSKEALEITTLPRSLVIIGGGVIGMEFASFFNSMGVQVHVVEMMPEVLGAMDKETSGMLRSEYQKRGVNFHLNAKVIEVGKEGVTIEKEGKTALVEAEKVLVSVGRKANLSQVGLDKLNIELLRNGVKVDEHMQTSHPRVYACGDITGHSMLAHTAIRESEVAVNHILGVEDRMNYDCVPGVVYTNPEVAGVGKTEEELKASDISYHVQKLPMTYSGRFVAENELVNGLCKLILDDDDRVIGCHMLGNPVSELIVLAGLAVQHGYTVEEFQKTVFPHPTVGEIFHETLFA
;
A
#
# COMPACT_ATOMS: atom_id res chain seq x y z
N LYS A 1 5.39 28.51 33.32
CA LYS A 1 5.25 27.49 32.25
C LYS A 1 6.60 27.32 31.59
N ALA A 2 7.17 26.12 31.66
CA ALA A 2 8.46 25.82 31.01
C ALA A 2 8.26 25.75 29.49
N ILE A 3 8.81 26.69 28.75
CA ILE A 3 8.87 26.66 27.29
C ILE A 3 10.04 25.71 26.94
N ARG A 4 9.73 24.53 26.46
CA ARG A 4 10.75 23.61 25.95
C ARG A 4 11.11 24.01 24.52
N ARG A 5 12.31 24.56 24.34
CA ARG A 5 12.86 24.89 23.01
C ARG A 5 13.35 23.59 22.37
N GLN A 6 12.61 23.05 21.40
CA GLN A 6 12.98 21.83 20.67
C GLN A 6 12.80 22.04 19.17
N ARG A 7 13.68 21.44 18.37
CA ARG A 7 13.51 21.35 16.91
C ARG A 7 12.63 20.14 16.62
N GLN A 8 11.54 20.29 15.88
CA GLN A 8 10.46 19.28 15.87
C GLN A 8 9.98 18.82 14.52
N MET A 9 9.46 17.63 14.55
CA MET A 9 8.82 16.92 13.47
C MET A 9 7.58 16.13 13.92
N CYS A 10 6.48 16.13 13.17
CA CYS A 10 5.23 15.46 13.54
C CYS A 10 4.66 14.63 12.38
N ILE A 11 4.37 13.29 12.59
CA ILE A 11 4.05 12.43 11.46
C ILE A 11 3.38 11.09 11.74
N ARG A 12 2.84 10.39 10.67
CA ARG A 12 2.29 9.03 10.66
C ARG A 12 3.21 7.98 10.03
N ASP A 13 4.03 8.29 9.04
CA ASP A 13 5.24 7.55 8.68
C ASP A 13 6.43 8.12 9.45
N ARG A 14 6.09 8.60 10.58
CA ARG A 14 6.72 9.47 11.56
C ARG A 14 8.01 8.93 12.08
N TYR A 15 8.04 7.62 12.31
CA TYR A 15 9.16 7.05 13.04
C TYR A 15 10.45 7.10 12.22
N THR A 16 10.41 6.83 10.91
CA THR A 16 11.62 6.86 10.07
C THR A 16 12.21 8.28 10.01
N ALA A 17 11.38 9.29 9.81
CA ALA A 17 11.84 10.66 9.83
C ALA A 17 12.35 11.09 11.21
N ALA A 18 11.65 10.71 12.29
CA ALA A 18 12.07 11.02 13.66
C ALA A 18 13.39 10.33 14.01
N GLU A 19 13.56 9.06 13.65
CA GLU A 19 14.80 8.29 13.79
C GLU A 19 15.94 8.97 13.04
N ARG A 20 15.74 9.29 11.76
CA ARG A 20 16.76 9.92 10.91
C ARG A 20 17.15 11.30 11.42
N ALA A 21 16.18 12.13 11.75
CA ALA A 21 16.43 13.47 12.28
C ALA A 21 17.20 13.42 13.61
N ALA A 22 16.77 12.58 14.55
CA ALA A 22 17.43 12.41 15.83
C ALA A 22 18.83 11.79 15.69
N ALA A 23 18.99 10.77 14.84
CA ALA A 23 20.30 10.16 14.56
C ALA A 23 21.31 11.16 13.96
N ASN A 24 20.83 12.20 13.27
CA ASN A 24 21.67 13.29 12.74
C ASN A 24 21.72 14.52 13.67
N GLY A 25 21.40 14.36 14.95
CA GLY A 25 21.60 15.38 15.99
C GLY A 25 20.51 16.44 16.07
N LEU A 26 19.40 16.31 15.33
CA LEU A 26 18.26 17.21 15.49
C LEU A 26 17.48 16.84 16.74
N GLN A 27 17.18 17.83 17.59
CA GLN A 27 16.25 17.62 18.70
C GLN A 27 14.84 17.39 18.15
N THR A 28 14.34 16.17 18.29
CA THR A 28 13.13 15.71 17.61
C THR A 28 12.05 15.36 18.61
N VAL A 29 10.81 15.81 18.35
CA VAL A 29 9.62 15.37 19.07
C VAL A 29 8.60 14.82 18.10
N LEU A 30 8.07 13.66 18.40
CA LEU A 30 7.08 12.92 17.65
C LEU A 30 5.74 12.94 18.39
N PHE A 31 4.71 13.53 17.79
CA PHE A 31 3.34 13.49 18.33
C PHE A 31 2.56 12.34 17.66
N GLU A 32 1.97 11.45 18.42
CA GLU A 32 1.14 10.36 17.92
C GLU A 32 -0.08 10.15 18.81
N LYS A 33 -1.26 10.44 18.29
CA LYS A 33 -2.51 10.36 19.06
C LYS A 33 -3.09 8.96 19.24
N LYS A 34 -2.73 8.01 18.37
CA LYS A 34 -3.27 6.64 18.42
C LYS A 34 -2.18 5.64 18.80
N ALA A 35 -1.46 5.14 17.82
CA ALA A 35 -0.43 4.13 18.01
C ALA A 35 0.75 4.38 17.08
N ILE A 36 1.97 4.26 17.62
CA ILE A 36 3.18 4.41 16.83
C ILE A 36 3.22 3.38 15.69
N GLY A 37 3.73 3.79 14.51
CA GLY A 37 3.72 2.95 13.30
C GLY A 37 2.53 3.20 12.37
N GLY A 38 1.57 4.04 12.78
CA GLY A 38 0.45 4.50 11.94
C GLY A 38 -0.46 3.38 11.43
N VAL A 39 -1.20 3.64 10.33
CA VAL A 39 -2.13 2.67 9.74
C VAL A 39 -1.40 1.44 9.23
N CYS A 40 -0.28 1.61 8.52
CA CYS A 40 0.43 0.49 7.92
C CYS A 40 0.75 -0.62 8.94
N LEU A 41 1.30 -0.24 10.09
CA LEU A 41 1.73 -1.20 11.10
C LEU A 41 0.57 -1.72 11.97
N ASN A 42 -0.44 -0.89 12.22
CA ASN A 42 -1.52 -1.23 13.17
C ASN A 42 -2.82 -1.70 12.51
N GLU A 43 -3.24 -1.09 11.41
CA GLU A 43 -4.56 -1.26 10.80
C GLU A 43 -4.49 -1.48 9.26
N GLY A 44 -3.32 -1.80 8.70
CA GLY A 44 -3.09 -1.86 7.25
C GLY A 44 -2.15 -2.98 6.81
N CYS A 45 -0.95 -2.61 6.35
CA CYS A 45 -0.01 -3.51 5.67
C CYS A 45 0.29 -4.78 6.51
N ILE A 46 0.83 -4.61 7.69
CA ILE A 46 1.33 -5.74 8.50
C ILE A 46 0.21 -6.67 8.96
N PRO A 47 -0.89 -6.19 9.55
CA PRO A 47 -1.99 -7.07 9.91
C PRO A 47 -2.58 -7.79 8.69
N THR A 48 -2.78 -7.10 7.55
CA THR A 48 -3.29 -7.72 6.32
C THR A 48 -2.35 -8.80 5.81
N LYS A 49 -1.03 -8.52 5.69
CA LYS A 49 -0.04 -9.51 5.22
C LYS A 49 0.07 -10.69 6.17
N THR A 50 -0.15 -10.48 7.47
CA THR A 50 -0.20 -11.57 8.45
C THR A 50 -1.38 -12.51 8.21
N LEU A 51 -2.57 -11.96 7.87
CA LEU A 51 -3.74 -12.75 7.51
C LEU A 51 -3.54 -13.45 6.16
N LEU A 52 -3.08 -12.74 5.14
CA LEU A 52 -2.80 -13.30 3.82
C LEU A 52 -1.80 -14.46 3.86
N TYR A 53 -0.77 -14.36 4.70
CA TYR A 53 0.17 -15.46 4.87
C TYR A 53 -0.49 -16.70 5.48
N SER A 54 -1.38 -16.53 6.46
CA SER A 54 -2.16 -17.66 7.02
C SER A 54 -3.07 -18.28 5.96
N ALA A 55 -3.72 -17.46 5.13
CA ALA A 55 -4.55 -17.92 4.01
C ALA A 55 -3.72 -18.66 2.95
N LYS A 56 -2.52 -18.15 2.61
CA LYS A 56 -1.59 -18.80 1.67
C LYS A 56 -1.14 -20.18 2.19
N LEU A 57 -0.85 -20.30 3.49
CA LEU A 57 -0.52 -21.61 4.09
C LEU A 57 -1.70 -22.57 4.04
N TRP A 58 -2.93 -22.07 4.27
CA TRP A 58 -4.14 -22.87 4.16
C TRP A 58 -4.38 -23.36 2.74
N ASP A 59 -4.20 -22.50 1.73
CA ASP A 59 -4.29 -22.89 0.32
C ASP A 59 -3.22 -23.91 -0.08
N ASN A 60 -1.98 -23.72 0.37
CA ASN A 60 -0.89 -24.67 0.15
C ASN A 60 -1.22 -26.05 0.76
N MET A 61 -1.82 -26.07 1.96
CA MET A 61 -2.23 -27.31 2.61
C MET A 61 -3.33 -28.01 1.81
N LYS A 62 -4.37 -27.28 1.36
CA LYS A 62 -5.43 -27.87 0.50
C LYS A 62 -4.87 -28.45 -0.81
N GLY A 63 -3.83 -27.82 -1.37
CA GLY A 63 -3.17 -28.25 -2.61
C GLY A 63 -2.00 -29.22 -2.40
N ALA A 64 -1.71 -29.68 -1.17
CA ALA A 64 -0.47 -30.41 -0.84
C ALA A 64 -0.34 -31.77 -1.54
N SER A 65 -1.48 -32.40 -1.90
CA SER A 65 -1.50 -33.71 -2.57
C SER A 65 -0.75 -33.72 -3.91
N LYS A 66 -0.76 -32.61 -4.65
CA LYS A 66 -0.01 -32.47 -5.91
C LYS A 66 1.52 -32.55 -5.73
N TYR A 67 2.00 -32.27 -4.51
CA TYR A 67 3.42 -32.42 -4.13
C TYR A 67 3.71 -33.74 -3.42
N GLY A 68 2.78 -34.71 -3.43
CA GLY A 68 2.94 -35.98 -2.75
C GLY A 68 2.79 -35.95 -1.23
N ILE A 69 2.21 -34.86 -0.70
CA ILE A 69 2.01 -34.67 0.74
C ILE A 69 0.53 -34.97 1.08
N SER A 70 0.30 -35.93 1.96
CA SER A 70 -1.04 -36.26 2.47
C SER A 70 -1.40 -35.33 3.62
N VAL A 71 -2.58 -34.72 3.55
CA VAL A 71 -3.15 -33.92 4.61
C VAL A 71 -4.26 -34.72 5.28
N PRO A 72 -4.31 -34.80 6.64
CA PRO A 72 -5.33 -35.55 7.35
C PRO A 72 -6.73 -35.03 7.03
N ASP A 73 -7.70 -35.92 6.91
CA ASP A 73 -9.12 -35.56 6.80
C ASP A 73 -9.57 -34.77 8.03
N GLY A 74 -10.45 -33.78 7.83
CA GLY A 74 -10.93 -32.92 8.90
C GLY A 74 -9.96 -31.81 9.33
N SER A 75 -8.85 -31.61 8.58
CA SER A 75 -7.99 -30.46 8.79
C SER A 75 -8.79 -29.15 8.73
N SER A 76 -8.55 -28.25 9.67
CA SER A 76 -9.28 -27.00 9.82
C SER A 76 -8.35 -25.87 10.27
N PHE A 77 -8.84 -24.64 10.19
CA PHE A 77 -8.18 -23.47 10.76
C PHE A 77 -9.03 -22.87 11.89
N ASP A 78 -8.39 -22.09 12.73
CA ASP A 78 -9.00 -21.39 13.86
C ASP A 78 -8.81 -19.88 13.65
N MET A 79 -9.91 -19.18 13.28
CA MET A 79 -9.86 -17.75 13.01
C MET A 79 -9.40 -16.95 14.21
N LYS A 80 -9.80 -17.32 15.42
CA LYS A 80 -9.35 -16.62 16.63
C LYS A 80 -7.83 -16.69 16.78
N LYS A 81 -7.23 -17.87 16.57
CA LYS A 81 -5.76 -18.02 16.63
C LYS A 81 -5.06 -17.25 15.52
N ILE A 82 -5.65 -17.13 14.35
CA ILE A 82 -5.12 -16.30 13.24
C ILE A 82 -5.11 -14.83 13.67
N ILE A 83 -6.19 -14.32 14.24
CA ILE A 83 -6.27 -12.95 14.76
C ILE A 83 -5.31 -12.74 15.93
N ASP A 84 -5.28 -13.63 16.94
CA ASP A 84 -4.34 -13.55 18.06
C ASP A 84 -2.88 -13.50 17.58
N ARG A 85 -2.54 -14.25 16.51
CA ARG A 85 -1.21 -14.22 15.89
C ARG A 85 -0.93 -12.85 15.26
N LYS A 86 -1.90 -12.29 14.52
CA LYS A 86 -1.82 -10.94 13.92
C LYS A 86 -1.53 -9.90 15.01
N ASP A 87 -2.27 -9.93 16.12
CA ASP A 87 -2.11 -8.99 17.22
C ASP A 87 -0.73 -9.08 17.90
N LYS A 88 -0.23 -10.29 18.09
CA LYS A 88 1.14 -10.51 18.62
C LYS A 88 2.20 -9.90 17.72
N ILE A 89 2.07 -10.04 16.39
CA ILE A 89 3.02 -9.50 15.42
C ILE A 89 2.95 -7.96 15.43
N VAL A 90 1.76 -7.38 15.37
CA VAL A 90 1.57 -5.93 15.44
C VAL A 90 2.18 -5.37 16.74
N LYS A 91 1.87 -5.97 17.90
CA LYS A 91 2.41 -5.56 19.20
C LYS A 91 3.92 -5.63 19.25
N LYS A 92 4.52 -6.70 18.71
CA LYS A 92 5.97 -6.87 18.65
C LYS A 92 6.64 -5.76 17.83
N LEU A 93 6.11 -5.49 16.65
CA LEU A 93 6.69 -4.50 15.73
C LEU A 93 6.50 -3.07 16.21
N THR A 94 5.32 -2.72 16.73
CA THR A 94 5.08 -1.39 17.33
C THR A 94 5.96 -1.14 18.54
N GLY A 95 6.20 -2.17 19.38
CA GLY A 95 7.17 -2.11 20.47
C GLY A 95 8.60 -1.87 19.99
N GLY A 96 9.01 -2.55 18.91
CA GLY A 96 10.32 -2.36 18.29
C GLY A 96 10.50 -0.92 17.78
N VAL A 97 9.55 -0.41 17.00
CA VAL A 97 9.58 0.98 16.49
C VAL A 97 9.70 1.98 17.64
N LYS A 98 8.90 1.82 18.71
CA LYS A 98 8.97 2.70 19.88
C LYS A 98 10.37 2.70 20.51
N MET A 99 10.98 1.54 20.66
CA MET A 99 12.34 1.41 21.20
C MET A 99 13.36 2.09 20.29
N THR A 100 13.31 1.85 18.98
CA THR A 100 14.26 2.44 18.03
C THR A 100 14.17 3.97 18.03
N VAL A 101 12.98 4.55 17.91
CA VAL A 101 12.76 6.00 17.96
C VAL A 101 13.35 6.61 19.24
N SER A 102 13.08 5.97 20.39
CA SER A 102 13.57 6.45 21.68
C SER A 102 15.09 6.29 21.83
N SER A 103 15.70 5.25 21.26
CA SER A 103 17.15 5.02 21.34
C SER A 103 17.97 6.07 20.60
N TYR A 104 17.40 6.70 19.55
CA TYR A 104 18.02 7.84 18.88
C TYR A 104 17.78 9.19 19.58
N GLY A 105 17.04 9.20 20.70
CA GLY A 105 16.81 10.39 21.51
C GLY A 105 15.61 11.24 21.08
N ALA A 106 14.78 10.75 20.13
CA ALA A 106 13.53 11.43 19.83
C ALA A 106 12.50 11.26 20.96
N VAL A 107 11.81 12.34 21.31
CA VAL A 107 10.77 12.36 22.36
C VAL A 107 9.42 12.00 21.73
N ILE A 108 8.77 10.94 22.21
CA ILE A 108 7.43 10.55 21.79
C ILE A 108 6.40 11.16 22.74
N VAL A 109 5.48 11.96 22.20
CA VAL A 109 4.34 12.54 22.92
C VAL A 109 3.07 11.81 22.43
N PRO A 110 2.42 10.98 23.27
CA PRO A 110 1.24 10.20 22.88
C PRO A 110 -0.03 11.08 22.90
N GLN A 111 -0.03 12.16 22.15
CA GLN A 111 -1.08 13.17 22.09
C GLN A 111 -1.19 13.72 20.66
N GLU A 112 -2.35 14.25 20.33
CA GLU A 112 -2.54 15.07 19.14
C GLU A 112 -1.85 16.43 19.33
N ALA A 113 -1.12 16.88 18.31
CA ALA A 113 -0.60 18.23 18.25
C ALA A 113 -1.42 19.07 17.28
N VAL A 114 -1.73 20.30 17.70
CA VAL A 114 -2.41 21.28 16.86
C VAL A 114 -1.47 22.47 16.64
N ILE A 115 -1.29 22.85 15.39
CA ILE A 115 -0.51 24.02 14.99
C ILE A 115 -1.29 25.28 15.39
N MET A 116 -0.68 26.13 16.19
CA MET A 116 -1.28 27.37 16.67
C MET A 116 -0.93 28.57 15.77
N GLY A 117 0.17 28.49 15.05
CA GLY A 117 0.70 29.52 14.17
C GLY A 117 2.22 29.62 14.26
N GLU A 118 2.76 30.71 13.72
CA GLU A 118 4.17 31.08 13.79
C GLU A 118 4.34 32.43 14.51
N ALA A 119 5.30 32.48 15.44
CA ALA A 119 5.71 33.70 16.12
C ALA A 119 7.24 33.71 16.32
N ASP A 120 7.87 34.85 16.14
CA ASP A 120 9.32 35.05 16.29
C ASP A 120 10.16 34.03 15.52
N GLY A 121 9.70 33.65 14.32
CA GLY A 121 10.38 32.69 13.45
C GLY A 121 10.32 31.24 13.95
N ARG A 122 9.38 30.90 14.84
CA ARG A 122 9.13 29.55 15.35
C ARG A 122 7.65 29.18 15.26
N PHE A 123 7.42 27.93 14.93
CA PHE A 123 6.07 27.39 14.98
C PHE A 123 5.69 27.05 16.42
N GLN A 124 4.46 27.35 16.79
CA GLN A 124 3.89 26.98 18.07
C GLN A 124 2.89 25.85 17.89
N LEU A 125 3.06 24.78 18.66
CA LEU A 125 2.16 23.64 18.68
C LEU A 125 1.62 23.42 20.08
N SER A 126 0.33 23.14 20.18
CA SER A 126 -0.32 22.76 21.43
C SER A 126 -0.51 21.24 21.47
N ALA A 127 -0.03 20.59 22.53
CA ALA A 127 -0.28 19.17 22.80
C ALA A 127 -0.25 18.92 24.31
N ALA A 128 -1.15 18.10 24.85
CA ALA A 128 -1.20 17.72 26.27
C ALA A 128 -1.21 18.94 27.24
N CYS A 129 -1.89 20.03 26.89
CA CYS A 129 -1.88 21.28 27.65
C CYS A 129 -0.51 22.01 27.76
N GLU A 130 0.47 21.58 26.95
CA GLU A 130 1.78 22.21 26.81
C GLU A 130 1.89 22.91 25.45
N VAL A 131 2.75 23.93 25.37
CA VAL A 131 3.13 24.59 24.11
C VAL A 131 4.56 24.22 23.77
N TYR A 132 4.75 23.78 22.54
CA TYR A 132 6.04 23.41 21.96
C TYR A 132 6.42 24.43 20.89
N GLU A 133 7.65 24.91 20.91
CA GLU A 133 8.21 25.79 19.88
C GLU A 133 9.21 25.05 19.03
N VAL A 134 9.07 25.17 17.70
CA VAL A 134 9.87 24.41 16.75
C VAL A 134 10.33 25.24 15.57
N THR A 135 11.46 24.87 14.98
CA THR A 135 12.04 25.56 13.83
C THR A 135 11.51 25.00 12.51
N TYR A 136 11.29 23.68 12.45
CA TYR A 136 10.78 22.97 11.28
C TYR A 136 9.56 22.15 11.65
N LEU A 137 8.62 22.05 10.73
CA LEU A 137 7.48 21.15 10.82
C LEU A 137 7.57 20.11 9.68
N LEU A 138 7.37 18.86 10.02
CA LEU A 138 7.09 17.81 9.05
C LEU A 138 5.69 17.26 9.34
N VAL A 139 4.76 17.51 8.43
CA VAL A 139 3.36 17.15 8.57
C VAL A 139 3.10 15.84 7.85
N CYS A 140 2.64 14.81 8.58
CA CYS A 140 2.32 13.53 7.98
C CYS A 140 1.14 12.91 8.72
N THR A 141 0.03 13.59 8.69
CA THR A 141 -1.22 13.20 9.35
C THR A 141 -1.90 12.01 8.68
N GLY A 142 -1.35 11.57 7.53
CA GLY A 142 -1.81 10.38 6.82
C GLY A 142 -3.19 10.55 6.18
N SER A 143 -3.93 9.45 6.10
CA SER A 143 -5.24 9.38 5.46
C SER A 143 -6.23 8.56 6.28
N ASP A 144 -7.51 8.73 6.01
CA ASP A 144 -8.59 7.87 6.50
C ASP A 144 -9.27 7.14 5.34
N THR A 145 -9.99 6.06 5.65
CA THR A 145 -10.79 5.34 4.64
C THR A 145 -11.86 6.28 4.09
N LEU A 146 -11.98 6.32 2.77
CA LEU A 146 -13.05 7.04 2.10
C LEU A 146 -14.36 6.24 2.19
N ILE A 147 -15.36 6.82 2.85
CA ILE A 147 -16.69 6.24 2.91
C ILE A 147 -17.60 7.02 1.94
N PRO A 148 -18.06 6.38 0.87
CA PRO A 148 -18.91 7.03 -0.12
C PRO A 148 -20.34 7.20 0.43
N PRO A 149 -21.06 8.26 0.03
CA PRO A 149 -22.43 8.50 0.46
C PRO A 149 -23.43 7.63 -0.32
N ILE A 150 -23.34 6.31 -0.15
CA ILE A 150 -24.25 5.35 -0.78
C ILE A 150 -25.51 5.23 0.08
N LYS A 151 -26.69 5.25 -0.56
CA LYS A 151 -27.98 5.08 0.10
C LYS A 151 -28.00 3.78 0.91
N GLY A 152 -28.44 3.84 2.17
CA GLY A 152 -28.56 2.69 3.09
C GLY A 152 -27.24 2.22 3.73
N LEU A 153 -26.07 2.70 3.27
CA LEU A 153 -24.77 2.23 3.79
C LEU A 153 -24.65 2.43 5.31
N PHE A 154 -25.06 3.59 5.81
CA PHE A 154 -24.97 3.93 7.24
C PHE A 154 -26.09 3.27 8.10
N GLU A 155 -27.01 2.53 7.48
CA GLU A 155 -28.10 1.84 8.15
C GLU A 155 -27.76 0.35 8.42
N ILE A 156 -26.61 -0.12 7.93
CA ILE A 156 -26.13 -1.49 8.13
C ILE A 156 -24.78 -1.50 8.86
N ASP A 157 -24.42 -2.66 9.40
CA ASP A 157 -23.10 -2.95 9.95
C ASP A 157 -22.13 -3.32 8.80
N TYR A 158 -21.58 -2.31 8.09
CA TYR A 158 -20.59 -2.51 7.05
C TYR A 158 -19.17 -2.55 7.63
N TRP A 159 -18.28 -3.18 6.90
CA TRP A 159 -16.87 -3.22 7.22
C TRP A 159 -16.06 -2.27 6.34
N THR A 160 -15.00 -1.74 6.90
CA THR A 160 -13.82 -1.25 6.19
C THR A 160 -12.69 -2.27 6.35
N SER A 161 -11.52 -1.96 5.82
CA SER A 161 -10.32 -2.79 6.07
C SER A 161 -10.02 -2.96 7.56
N LYS A 162 -10.42 -2.02 8.40
CA LYS A 162 -10.18 -2.05 9.84
C LYS A 162 -11.01 -3.13 10.53
N GLU A 163 -12.33 -3.13 10.34
CA GLU A 163 -13.22 -4.12 10.92
C GLU A 163 -12.90 -5.52 10.38
N ALA A 164 -12.57 -5.64 9.08
CA ALA A 164 -12.20 -6.91 8.45
C ALA A 164 -10.92 -7.54 9.04
N LEU A 165 -10.04 -6.77 9.65
CA LEU A 165 -8.85 -7.27 10.34
C LEU A 165 -9.09 -7.81 11.76
N GLU A 166 -10.28 -7.59 12.32
CA GLU A 166 -10.62 -7.95 13.71
C GLU A 166 -11.64 -9.09 13.82
N ILE A 167 -12.07 -9.65 12.68
CA ILE A 167 -13.12 -10.68 12.67
C ILE A 167 -12.62 -12.01 13.22
N THR A 168 -13.39 -12.63 14.07
CA THR A 168 -13.17 -13.98 14.60
C THR A 168 -14.10 -15.03 14.03
N THR A 169 -15.14 -14.59 13.29
CA THR A 169 -16.11 -15.46 12.62
C THR A 169 -16.24 -15.02 11.17
N LEU A 170 -16.13 -15.97 10.25
CA LEU A 170 -16.25 -15.71 8.82
C LEU A 170 -17.75 -15.63 8.42
N PRO A 171 -18.12 -14.65 7.57
CA PRO A 171 -19.46 -14.65 6.95
C PRO A 171 -19.54 -15.74 5.88
N ARG A 172 -20.73 -16.16 5.51
CA ARG A 172 -20.92 -17.09 4.38
C ARG A 172 -20.66 -16.43 3.04
N SER A 173 -21.01 -15.15 2.93
CA SER A 173 -20.81 -14.37 1.71
C SER A 173 -20.45 -12.92 2.01
N LEU A 174 -19.65 -12.31 1.13
CA LEU A 174 -19.15 -10.96 1.27
C LEU A 174 -19.21 -10.22 -0.07
N VAL A 175 -19.79 -9.02 -0.08
CA VAL A 175 -19.59 -8.07 -1.19
C VAL A 175 -18.52 -7.08 -0.81
N ILE A 176 -17.54 -6.93 -1.68
CA ILE A 176 -16.46 -5.92 -1.58
C ILE A 176 -16.78 -4.81 -2.58
N ILE A 177 -17.00 -3.61 -2.08
CA ILE A 177 -17.21 -2.40 -2.89
C ILE A 177 -15.84 -1.75 -3.14
N GLY A 178 -15.34 -1.84 -4.37
CA GLY A 178 -14.04 -1.39 -4.82
C GLY A 178 -13.03 -2.52 -5.03
N GLY A 179 -12.61 -2.69 -6.28
CA GLY A 179 -11.63 -3.70 -6.75
C GLY A 179 -10.18 -3.20 -6.76
N GLY A 180 -9.84 -2.18 -5.96
CA GLY A 180 -8.47 -1.72 -5.77
C GLY A 180 -7.61 -2.69 -4.95
N VAL A 181 -6.37 -2.31 -4.65
CA VAL A 181 -5.39 -3.16 -3.94
C VAL A 181 -5.97 -3.74 -2.64
N ILE A 182 -6.56 -2.90 -1.78
CA ILE A 182 -7.15 -3.33 -0.50
C ILE A 182 -8.29 -4.33 -0.75
N GLY A 183 -9.20 -4.01 -1.67
CA GLY A 183 -10.34 -4.88 -2.00
C GLY A 183 -9.90 -6.24 -2.52
N MET A 184 -8.90 -6.29 -3.41
CA MET A 184 -8.38 -7.53 -3.97
C MET A 184 -7.59 -8.36 -2.93
N GLU A 185 -6.85 -7.74 -2.02
CA GLU A 185 -6.20 -8.46 -0.92
C GLU A 185 -7.23 -9.11 0.02
N PHE A 186 -8.30 -8.41 0.37
CA PHE A 186 -9.38 -9.01 1.15
C PHE A 186 -10.17 -10.05 0.35
N ALA A 187 -10.39 -9.84 -0.95
CA ALA A 187 -11.00 -10.86 -1.81
C ALA A 187 -10.17 -12.15 -1.81
N SER A 188 -8.83 -12.00 -1.89
CA SER A 188 -7.89 -13.13 -1.79
C SER A 188 -8.03 -13.85 -0.44
N PHE A 189 -7.96 -13.11 0.66
CA PHE A 189 -8.06 -13.68 2.00
C PHE A 189 -9.38 -14.43 2.21
N PHE A 190 -10.51 -13.78 1.99
CA PHE A 190 -11.83 -14.36 2.25
C PHE A 190 -12.13 -15.55 1.33
N ASN A 191 -11.75 -15.48 0.05
CA ASN A 191 -11.90 -16.59 -0.88
C ASN A 191 -11.08 -17.81 -0.43
N SER A 192 -9.82 -17.64 -0.05
CA SER A 192 -8.98 -18.72 0.49
C SER A 192 -9.58 -19.37 1.74
N MET A 193 -10.26 -18.57 2.58
CA MET A 193 -10.92 -19.04 3.81
C MET A 193 -12.31 -19.63 3.55
N GLY A 194 -12.76 -19.72 2.30
CA GLY A 194 -14.01 -20.40 1.91
C GLY A 194 -15.26 -19.51 1.91
N VAL A 195 -15.11 -18.19 2.00
CA VAL A 195 -16.21 -17.22 1.88
C VAL A 195 -16.57 -17.04 0.41
N GLN A 196 -17.88 -16.98 0.08
CA GLN A 196 -18.34 -16.57 -1.25
C GLN A 196 -18.11 -15.08 -1.43
N VAL A 197 -17.25 -14.69 -2.37
CA VAL A 197 -16.84 -13.29 -2.55
C VAL A 197 -17.39 -12.71 -3.86
N HIS A 198 -17.97 -11.52 -3.77
CA HIS A 198 -18.35 -10.67 -4.88
C HIS A 198 -17.52 -9.37 -4.82
N VAL A 199 -16.93 -8.95 -5.92
CA VAL A 199 -16.22 -7.67 -6.05
C VAL A 199 -16.99 -6.78 -7.00
N VAL A 200 -17.42 -5.61 -6.55
CA VAL A 200 -18.10 -4.60 -7.37
C VAL A 200 -17.14 -3.46 -7.65
N GLU A 201 -16.85 -3.23 -8.94
CA GLU A 201 -15.91 -2.20 -9.38
C GLU A 201 -16.54 -1.33 -10.48
N MET A 202 -16.41 -0.01 -10.33
CA MET A 202 -16.93 0.96 -11.31
C MET A 202 -16.06 1.01 -12.58
N MET A 203 -14.79 0.70 -12.46
CA MET A 203 -13.85 0.69 -13.57
C MET A 203 -14.00 -0.59 -14.41
N PRO A 204 -13.49 -0.59 -15.67
CA PRO A 204 -13.54 -1.77 -16.54
C PRO A 204 -12.61 -2.90 -16.11
N GLU A 205 -11.65 -2.64 -15.21
CA GLU A 205 -10.76 -3.66 -14.65
C GLU A 205 -10.46 -3.36 -13.16
N VAL A 206 -10.12 -4.42 -12.41
CA VAL A 206 -9.60 -4.30 -11.04
C VAL A 206 -8.20 -3.72 -11.03
N LEU A 207 -7.72 -3.27 -9.87
CA LEU A 207 -6.37 -2.72 -9.68
C LEU A 207 -6.05 -1.57 -10.66
N GLY A 208 -6.97 -0.65 -10.88
CA GLY A 208 -6.92 0.38 -11.93
C GLY A 208 -5.64 1.21 -12.06
N ALA A 209 -4.76 1.22 -11.05
CA ALA A 209 -3.44 1.87 -11.10
C ALA A 209 -2.31 0.91 -11.54
N MET A 210 -2.61 -0.37 -11.75
CA MET A 210 -1.65 -1.38 -12.19
C MET A 210 -1.82 -1.64 -13.70
N ASP A 211 -0.83 -2.31 -14.28
CA ASP A 211 -0.90 -2.76 -15.67
C ASP A 211 -2.13 -3.64 -15.92
N LYS A 212 -2.87 -3.37 -16.99
CA LYS A 212 -4.14 -4.04 -17.28
C LYS A 212 -4.00 -5.52 -17.62
N GLU A 213 -2.88 -5.92 -18.25
CA GLU A 213 -2.66 -7.33 -18.60
C GLU A 213 -2.51 -8.17 -17.32
N THR A 214 -1.65 -7.73 -16.42
CA THR A 214 -1.44 -8.41 -15.13
C THR A 214 -2.69 -8.36 -14.23
N SER A 215 -3.42 -7.26 -14.22
CA SER A 215 -4.70 -7.12 -13.51
C SER A 215 -5.77 -8.08 -14.04
N GLY A 216 -5.93 -8.16 -15.36
CA GLY A 216 -6.86 -9.08 -16.02
C GLY A 216 -6.49 -10.56 -15.79
N MET A 217 -5.21 -10.87 -15.77
CA MET A 217 -4.73 -12.23 -15.45
C MET A 217 -5.06 -12.59 -13.98
N LEU A 218 -4.82 -11.68 -13.04
CA LEU A 218 -5.19 -11.88 -11.63
C LEU A 218 -6.70 -12.09 -11.47
N ARG A 219 -7.51 -11.23 -12.07
CA ARG A 219 -8.98 -11.37 -12.04
C ARG A 219 -9.43 -12.72 -12.58
N SER A 220 -8.88 -13.13 -13.73
CA SER A 220 -9.20 -14.44 -14.34
C SER A 220 -8.84 -15.60 -13.41
N GLU A 221 -7.74 -15.51 -12.69
CA GLU A 221 -7.36 -16.53 -11.70
C GLU A 221 -8.37 -16.60 -10.54
N TYR A 222 -8.81 -15.45 -10.01
CA TYR A 222 -9.81 -15.44 -8.94
C TYR A 222 -11.22 -15.83 -9.42
N GLN A 223 -11.57 -15.55 -10.67
CA GLN A 223 -12.81 -16.07 -11.25
C GLN A 223 -12.84 -17.61 -11.26
N LYS A 224 -11.72 -18.27 -11.62
CA LYS A 224 -11.58 -19.72 -11.55
C LYS A 224 -11.73 -20.26 -10.12
N ARG A 225 -11.34 -19.45 -9.11
CA ARG A 225 -11.49 -19.78 -7.69
C ARG A 225 -12.88 -19.45 -7.13
N GLY A 226 -13.82 -19.00 -7.98
CA GLY A 226 -15.20 -18.72 -7.61
C GLY A 226 -15.48 -17.32 -7.10
N VAL A 227 -14.56 -16.36 -7.23
CA VAL A 227 -14.83 -14.94 -6.98
C VAL A 227 -15.68 -14.37 -8.12
N ASN A 228 -16.77 -13.69 -7.81
CA ASN A 228 -17.64 -13.05 -8.78
C ASN A 228 -17.27 -11.57 -8.93
N PHE A 229 -16.98 -11.14 -10.15
CA PHE A 229 -16.63 -9.76 -10.46
C PHE A 229 -17.77 -9.05 -11.20
N HIS A 230 -18.15 -7.89 -10.70
CA HIS A 230 -19.11 -6.98 -11.30
C HIS A 230 -18.37 -5.71 -11.72
N LEU A 231 -17.77 -5.73 -12.92
CA LEU A 231 -17.03 -4.60 -13.49
C LEU A 231 -17.97 -3.65 -14.24
N ASN A 232 -17.56 -2.38 -14.41
CA ASN A 232 -18.40 -1.31 -14.94
C ASN A 232 -19.73 -1.21 -14.20
N ALA A 233 -19.73 -1.48 -12.88
CA ALA A 233 -20.92 -1.55 -12.07
C ALA A 233 -20.84 -0.56 -10.90
N LYS A 234 -21.84 0.30 -10.77
CA LYS A 234 -21.94 1.27 -9.68
C LYS A 234 -22.86 0.73 -8.59
N VAL A 235 -22.44 0.76 -7.34
CA VAL A 235 -23.32 0.50 -6.20
C VAL A 235 -24.19 1.74 -5.99
N ILE A 236 -25.51 1.57 -6.04
CA ILE A 236 -26.50 2.65 -5.86
C ILE A 236 -27.23 2.59 -4.53
N GLU A 237 -27.34 1.40 -3.94
CA GLU A 237 -27.98 1.19 -2.65
C GLU A 237 -27.35 0.00 -1.92
N VAL A 238 -27.32 0.09 -0.60
CA VAL A 238 -26.87 -1.00 0.30
C VAL A 238 -28.00 -1.31 1.28
N GLY A 239 -28.30 -2.58 1.47
CA GLY A 239 -29.33 -3.07 2.38
C GLY A 239 -28.87 -4.30 3.17
N LYS A 240 -29.78 -4.85 3.99
CA LYS A 240 -29.51 -6.04 4.81
C LYS A 240 -29.29 -7.31 3.99
N GLU A 241 -29.81 -7.36 2.78
CA GLU A 241 -29.71 -8.52 1.88
C GLU A 241 -28.47 -8.46 0.97
N GLY A 242 -27.79 -7.31 0.91
CA GLY A 242 -26.63 -7.11 0.04
C GLY A 242 -26.57 -5.72 -0.57
N VAL A 243 -26.08 -5.62 -1.81
CA VAL A 243 -25.93 -4.34 -2.52
C VAL A 243 -26.69 -4.35 -3.84
N THR A 244 -27.35 -3.24 -4.16
CA THR A 244 -27.96 -3.01 -5.47
C THR A 244 -26.94 -2.31 -6.35
N ILE A 245 -26.61 -2.93 -7.47
CA ILE A 245 -25.71 -2.40 -8.48
C ILE A 245 -26.46 -1.90 -9.71
N GLU A 246 -25.91 -0.88 -10.37
CA GLU A 246 -26.33 -0.42 -11.69
C GLU A 246 -25.20 -0.67 -12.68
N LYS A 247 -25.54 -1.34 -13.78
CA LYS A 247 -24.66 -1.58 -14.93
C LYS A 247 -25.45 -1.41 -16.22
N GLU A 248 -24.96 -0.55 -17.11
CA GLU A 248 -25.61 -0.30 -18.41
C GLU A 248 -27.10 0.08 -18.28
N GLY A 249 -27.46 0.87 -17.26
CA GLY A 249 -28.83 1.30 -16.97
C GLY A 249 -29.74 0.22 -16.40
N LYS A 250 -29.24 -0.99 -16.13
CA LYS A 250 -29.96 -2.08 -15.47
C LYS A 250 -29.52 -2.22 -14.03
N THR A 251 -30.47 -2.48 -13.15
CA THR A 251 -30.20 -2.72 -11.74
C THR A 251 -30.30 -4.21 -11.40
N ALA A 252 -29.44 -4.65 -10.49
CA ALA A 252 -29.45 -6.02 -9.97
C ALA A 252 -29.06 -6.02 -8.49
N LEU A 253 -29.65 -6.92 -7.71
CA LEU A 253 -29.24 -7.18 -6.34
C LEU A 253 -28.10 -8.23 -6.34
N VAL A 254 -27.02 -7.91 -5.64
CA VAL A 254 -25.94 -8.83 -5.30
C VAL A 254 -26.09 -9.18 -3.83
N GLU A 255 -26.60 -10.38 -3.56
CA GLU A 255 -26.87 -10.84 -2.19
C GLU A 255 -25.58 -11.14 -1.44
N ALA A 256 -25.47 -10.70 -0.18
CA ALA A 256 -24.37 -11.03 0.71
C ALA A 256 -24.72 -10.79 2.17
N GLU A 257 -24.12 -11.59 3.04
CA GLU A 257 -24.26 -11.47 4.50
C GLU A 257 -23.51 -10.23 5.05
N LYS A 258 -22.38 -9.85 4.41
CA LYS A 258 -21.57 -8.69 4.81
C LYS A 258 -21.17 -7.86 3.61
N VAL A 259 -20.93 -6.57 3.89
CA VAL A 259 -20.45 -5.59 2.92
C VAL A 259 -19.14 -4.99 3.43
N LEU A 260 -18.10 -4.97 2.60
CA LEU A 260 -16.82 -4.33 2.86
C LEU A 260 -16.61 -3.16 1.89
N VAL A 261 -16.29 -1.98 2.42
CA VAL A 261 -16.05 -0.77 1.62
C VAL A 261 -14.55 -0.54 1.50
N SER A 262 -14.03 -0.52 0.26
CA SER A 262 -12.61 -0.33 -0.08
C SER A 262 -12.38 0.56 -1.32
N VAL A 263 -13.12 1.68 -1.41
CA VAL A 263 -13.12 2.61 -2.57
C VAL A 263 -12.01 3.66 -2.50
N GLY A 264 -11.02 3.48 -1.64
CA GLY A 264 -9.87 4.35 -1.52
C GLY A 264 -9.75 5.04 -0.17
N ARG A 265 -8.85 6.02 -0.11
CA ARG A 265 -8.49 6.76 1.09
C ARG A 265 -8.50 8.26 0.81
N LYS A 266 -8.63 9.08 1.85
CA LYS A 266 -8.63 10.54 1.78
C LYS A 266 -7.60 11.10 2.75
N ALA A 267 -6.75 12.02 2.27
CA ALA A 267 -5.77 12.72 3.10
C ALA A 267 -6.41 13.48 4.27
N ASN A 268 -5.76 13.43 5.44
CA ASN A 268 -6.22 14.09 6.65
C ASN A 268 -5.72 15.55 6.72
N LEU A 269 -6.43 16.45 6.07
CA LEU A 269 -6.11 17.88 6.00
C LEU A 269 -6.72 18.71 7.12
N SER A 270 -7.73 18.20 7.81
CA SER A 270 -8.46 18.91 8.87
C SER A 270 -7.89 18.65 10.27
N GLN A 271 -8.20 19.52 11.22
CA GLN A 271 -7.94 19.38 12.67
C GLN A 271 -6.50 19.61 13.15
N VAL A 272 -5.51 19.73 12.27
CA VAL A 272 -4.10 19.92 12.67
C VAL A 272 -3.63 21.38 12.61
N GLY A 273 -4.50 22.30 12.18
CA GLY A 273 -4.18 23.74 12.11
C GLY A 273 -3.33 24.13 10.88
N LEU A 274 -3.43 23.38 9.77
CA LEU A 274 -2.72 23.73 8.53
C LEU A 274 -3.14 25.10 7.96
N ASP A 275 -4.38 25.51 8.22
CA ASP A 275 -4.92 26.82 7.87
C ASP A 275 -4.14 27.98 8.51
N LYS A 276 -3.42 27.71 9.61
CA LYS A 276 -2.58 28.71 10.30
C LYS A 276 -1.24 28.96 9.63
N LEU A 277 -0.83 28.08 8.70
CA LEU A 277 0.48 28.10 8.04
C LEU A 277 0.43 28.77 6.66
N ASN A 278 -0.76 29.03 6.13
CA ASN A 278 -0.97 29.60 4.81
C ASN A 278 -0.23 28.81 3.68
N ILE A 279 -0.22 27.47 3.80
CA ILE A 279 0.40 26.57 2.82
C ILE A 279 -0.59 26.24 1.69
N GLU A 280 -0.04 25.96 0.51
CA GLU A 280 -0.84 25.59 -0.66
C GLU A 280 -1.37 24.15 -0.53
N LEU A 281 -2.70 24.00 -0.69
CA LEU A 281 -3.38 22.71 -0.70
C LEU A 281 -3.87 22.37 -2.10
N LEU A 282 -3.70 21.11 -2.51
CA LEU A 282 -4.32 20.50 -3.66
C LEU A 282 -5.67 19.89 -3.27
N ARG A 283 -6.47 19.49 -4.26
CA ARG A 283 -7.77 18.84 -4.03
C ARG A 283 -7.65 17.59 -3.14
N ASN A 284 -6.57 16.86 -3.25
CA ASN A 284 -6.34 15.55 -2.61
C ASN A 284 -5.20 15.53 -1.59
N GLY A 285 -4.49 16.65 -1.34
CA GLY A 285 -3.38 16.66 -0.40
C GLY A 285 -2.70 18.03 -0.23
N VAL A 286 -1.61 18.04 0.52
CA VAL A 286 -0.71 19.18 0.66
C VAL A 286 0.24 19.21 -0.54
N LYS A 287 0.35 20.38 -1.21
CA LYS A 287 1.33 20.56 -2.29
C LYS A 287 2.76 20.59 -1.72
N VAL A 288 3.63 19.80 -2.31
CA VAL A 288 5.06 19.74 -2.02
C VAL A 288 5.88 19.77 -3.32
N ASP A 289 7.15 20.17 -3.19
CA ASP A 289 8.14 20.06 -4.25
C ASP A 289 8.91 18.71 -4.21
N GLU A 290 9.94 18.56 -5.01
CA GLU A 290 10.77 17.35 -5.07
C GLU A 290 11.59 17.09 -3.80
N HIS A 291 11.70 18.07 -2.90
CA HIS A 291 12.33 17.97 -1.58
C HIS A 291 11.32 17.76 -0.45
N MET A 292 10.04 17.51 -0.80
CA MET A 292 8.91 17.39 0.14
C MET A 292 8.62 18.68 0.91
N GLN A 293 9.16 19.83 0.48
CA GLN A 293 8.90 21.13 1.07
C GLN A 293 7.56 21.67 0.55
N THR A 294 6.77 22.26 1.44
CA THR A 294 5.53 22.97 1.08
C THR A 294 5.82 24.37 0.54
N SER A 295 4.79 25.14 0.24
CA SER A 295 4.93 26.57 -0.09
C SER A 295 5.56 27.41 1.04
N HIS A 296 5.69 26.84 2.25
CA HIS A 296 6.37 27.47 3.39
C HIS A 296 7.78 26.84 3.56
N PRO A 297 8.86 27.65 3.59
CA PRO A 297 10.26 27.16 3.51
C PRO A 297 10.75 26.31 4.68
N ARG A 298 9.97 26.17 5.75
CA ARG A 298 10.31 25.35 6.94
C ARG A 298 9.22 24.37 7.31
N VAL A 299 8.26 24.17 6.38
CA VAL A 299 7.19 23.20 6.55
C VAL A 299 7.29 22.16 5.43
N TYR A 300 7.34 20.91 5.80
CA TYR A 300 7.40 19.74 4.92
C TYR A 300 6.16 18.89 5.10
N ALA A 301 5.81 18.10 4.10
CA ALA A 301 4.75 17.11 4.21
C ALA A 301 5.16 15.80 3.53
N CYS A 302 4.86 14.65 4.16
CA CYS A 302 5.21 13.32 3.66
C CYS A 302 4.10 12.31 3.91
N GLY A 303 4.05 11.27 3.09
CA GLY A 303 3.07 10.20 3.15
C GLY A 303 1.72 10.60 2.58
N ASP A 304 0.68 9.87 2.97
CA ASP A 304 -0.67 9.99 2.40
C ASP A 304 -1.24 11.41 2.38
N ILE A 305 -0.72 12.30 3.24
CA ILE A 305 -1.18 13.69 3.30
C ILE A 305 -0.83 14.50 2.05
N THR A 306 0.21 14.11 1.31
CA THR A 306 0.60 14.77 0.05
C THR A 306 -0.37 14.44 -1.08
N GLY A 307 -1.07 13.29 -0.99
CA GLY A 307 -1.97 12.80 -2.02
C GLY A 307 -1.28 12.28 -3.28
N HIS A 308 0.06 12.21 -3.31
CA HIS A 308 0.84 11.68 -4.45
C HIS A 308 0.83 10.16 -4.45
N SER A 309 1.22 9.53 -3.34
CA SER A 309 1.30 8.09 -3.20
C SER A 309 0.88 7.67 -1.80
N MET A 310 -0.07 6.74 -1.71
CA MET A 310 -0.56 6.23 -0.41
C MET A 310 0.10 4.89 -0.07
N LEU A 311 1.43 4.82 -0.24
CA LEU A 311 2.25 3.65 0.01
C LEU A 311 3.26 3.92 1.13
N ALA A 312 3.41 2.97 2.05
CA ALA A 312 4.28 3.13 3.22
C ALA A 312 5.76 3.33 2.83
N HIS A 313 6.26 2.58 1.84
CA HIS A 313 7.64 2.70 1.37
C HIS A 313 7.90 4.03 0.64
N THR A 314 6.90 4.59 -0.06
CA THR A 314 6.98 5.94 -0.62
C THR A 314 7.14 6.96 0.50
N ALA A 315 6.29 6.89 1.52
CA ALA A 315 6.33 7.80 2.65
C ALA A 315 7.63 7.71 3.46
N ILE A 316 8.25 6.52 3.55
CA ILE A 316 9.59 6.34 4.11
C ILE A 316 10.60 7.16 3.30
N ARG A 317 10.61 7.00 1.97
CA ARG A 317 11.54 7.71 1.09
C ARG A 317 11.30 9.23 1.10
N GLU A 318 10.05 9.67 1.06
CA GLU A 318 9.68 11.09 1.20
C GLU A 318 10.20 11.68 2.52
N SER A 319 10.08 10.91 3.62
CA SER A 319 10.60 11.32 4.94
C SER A 319 12.12 11.46 4.95
N GLU A 320 12.82 10.57 4.26
CA GLU A 320 14.29 10.67 4.10
C GLU A 320 14.70 11.92 3.33
N VAL A 321 14.03 12.18 2.21
CA VAL A 321 14.27 13.37 1.37
C VAL A 321 14.04 14.65 2.18
N ALA A 322 12.91 14.74 2.88
CA ALA A 322 12.60 15.90 3.72
C ALA A 322 13.65 16.15 4.80
N VAL A 323 14.10 15.10 5.50
CA VAL A 323 15.13 15.24 6.54
C VAL A 323 16.47 15.60 5.94
N ASN A 324 16.87 15.00 4.82
CA ASN A 324 18.12 15.34 4.13
C ASN A 324 18.10 16.81 3.71
N HIS A 325 17.01 17.32 3.15
CA HIS A 325 16.88 18.72 2.78
C HIS A 325 16.97 19.66 4.00
N ILE A 326 16.33 19.32 5.15
CA ILE A 326 16.48 20.08 6.41
C ILE A 326 17.94 20.12 6.89
N LEU A 327 18.71 19.06 6.64
CA LEU A 327 20.12 18.96 7.00
C LEU A 327 21.07 19.62 5.98
N GLY A 328 20.55 20.10 4.84
CA GLY A 328 21.34 20.68 3.76
C GLY A 328 22.04 19.63 2.89
N VAL A 329 21.56 18.40 2.91
CA VAL A 329 22.02 17.31 2.03
C VAL A 329 21.17 17.32 0.76
N GLU A 330 21.80 17.32 -0.41
CA GLU A 330 21.11 17.25 -1.70
C GLU A 330 20.45 15.87 -1.85
N ASP A 331 19.14 15.87 -2.00
CA ASP A 331 18.35 14.68 -2.21
C ASP A 331 16.98 15.05 -2.79
N ARG A 332 16.40 14.18 -3.64
CA ARG A 332 15.14 14.44 -4.33
C ARG A 332 14.27 13.21 -4.38
N MET A 333 12.96 13.42 -4.35
CA MET A 333 12.00 12.34 -4.55
C MET A 333 11.82 12.05 -6.04
N ASN A 334 11.95 10.78 -6.40
CA ASN A 334 11.61 10.27 -7.72
C ASN A 334 10.46 9.28 -7.60
N TYR A 335 9.30 9.63 -8.16
CA TYR A 335 8.10 8.77 -8.12
C TYR A 335 8.06 7.74 -9.25
N ASP A 336 8.85 7.90 -10.32
CA ASP A 336 8.83 6.98 -11.47
C ASP A 336 9.36 5.58 -11.12
N CYS A 337 10.18 5.46 -10.06
CA CYS A 337 10.75 4.19 -9.63
C CYS A 337 10.09 3.59 -8.36
N VAL A 338 8.92 4.10 -7.96
CA VAL A 338 8.20 3.58 -6.79
C VAL A 338 7.41 2.32 -7.16
N PRO A 339 7.72 1.14 -6.60
CA PRO A 339 7.01 -0.07 -6.94
C PRO A 339 5.64 -0.14 -6.25
N GLY A 340 4.63 -0.61 -6.97
CA GLY A 340 3.34 -1.03 -6.43
C GLY A 340 3.28 -2.55 -6.28
N VAL A 341 2.72 -3.04 -5.17
CA VAL A 341 2.56 -4.49 -4.94
C VAL A 341 1.18 -4.81 -4.39
N VAL A 342 0.60 -5.90 -4.88
CA VAL A 342 -0.65 -6.48 -4.40
C VAL A 342 -0.33 -7.89 -3.88
N TYR A 343 -0.51 -8.09 -2.59
CA TYR A 343 -0.11 -9.32 -1.89
C TYR A 343 -1.18 -10.42 -1.94
N THR A 344 -1.85 -10.52 -3.06
CA THR A 344 -2.74 -11.66 -3.36
C THR A 344 -1.92 -12.95 -3.56
N ASN A 345 -2.58 -14.07 -3.81
CA ASN A 345 -1.92 -15.32 -4.19
C ASN A 345 -2.52 -15.84 -5.50
N PRO A 346 -1.87 -15.65 -6.69
CA PRO A 346 -0.53 -15.07 -6.90
C PRO A 346 -0.45 -13.56 -6.61
N GLU A 347 0.78 -13.08 -6.38
CA GLU A 347 1.10 -11.66 -6.19
C GLU A 347 1.11 -10.92 -7.53
N VAL A 348 0.82 -9.60 -7.50
CA VAL A 348 1.06 -8.68 -8.62
C VAL A 348 2.02 -7.60 -8.17
N ALA A 349 2.98 -7.25 -9.00
CA ALA A 349 3.89 -6.15 -8.75
C ALA A 349 4.15 -5.36 -10.04
N GLY A 350 4.38 -4.06 -9.90
CA GLY A 350 4.73 -3.21 -11.03
C GLY A 350 5.53 -1.99 -10.58
N VAL A 351 6.39 -1.48 -11.46
CA VAL A 351 7.15 -0.26 -11.27
C VAL A 351 7.34 0.44 -12.62
N GLY A 352 7.43 1.75 -12.60
CA GLY A 352 7.60 2.56 -13.82
C GLY A 352 6.31 2.70 -14.62
N LYS A 353 6.45 2.99 -15.91
CA LYS A 353 5.33 3.29 -16.81
C LYS A 353 4.54 2.04 -17.20
N THR A 354 3.24 2.21 -17.34
CA THR A 354 2.34 1.20 -17.93
C THR A 354 2.16 1.44 -19.42
N GLU A 355 1.77 0.41 -20.19
CA GLU A 355 1.42 0.60 -21.59
C GLU A 355 0.27 1.59 -21.77
N GLU A 356 -0.69 1.62 -20.84
CA GLU A 356 -1.84 2.52 -20.87
C GLU A 356 -1.42 3.97 -20.75
N GLU A 357 -0.48 4.28 -19.84
CA GLU A 357 0.05 5.63 -19.66
C GLU A 357 0.82 6.10 -20.90
N LEU A 358 1.66 5.23 -21.46
CA LEU A 358 2.44 5.55 -22.66
C LEU A 358 1.56 5.76 -23.88
N LYS A 359 0.56 4.88 -24.09
CA LYS A 359 -0.47 5.07 -25.15
C LYS A 359 -1.25 6.35 -25.00
N ALA A 360 -1.64 6.68 -23.76
CA ALA A 360 -2.40 7.93 -23.50
C ALA A 360 -1.56 9.19 -23.71
N SER A 361 -0.23 9.09 -23.58
CA SER A 361 0.73 10.20 -23.78
C SER A 361 1.36 10.22 -25.17
N ASP A 362 0.98 9.31 -26.06
CA ASP A 362 1.55 9.13 -27.41
C ASP A 362 3.09 8.99 -27.40
N ILE A 363 3.62 8.27 -26.39
CA ILE A 363 5.05 8.00 -26.23
C ILE A 363 5.36 6.64 -26.86
N SER A 364 6.42 6.61 -27.70
CA SER A 364 6.93 5.35 -28.32
C SER A 364 7.51 4.43 -27.25
N TYR A 365 7.24 3.14 -27.37
CA TYR A 365 7.79 2.12 -26.51
C TYR A 365 7.71 0.74 -27.20
N HIS A 366 8.47 -0.20 -26.68
CA HIS A 366 8.31 -1.62 -27.04
C HIS A 366 8.26 -2.51 -25.79
N VAL A 367 7.79 -3.74 -25.96
CA VAL A 367 7.52 -4.65 -24.86
C VAL A 367 8.26 -5.95 -25.07
N GLN A 368 9.02 -6.36 -24.06
CA GLN A 368 9.55 -7.72 -23.92
C GLN A 368 8.79 -8.43 -22.82
N LYS A 369 8.30 -9.64 -23.05
CA LYS A 369 7.56 -10.37 -22.01
C LYS A 369 7.68 -11.89 -22.18
N LEU A 370 7.79 -12.56 -21.03
CA LEU A 370 7.80 -14.01 -20.93
C LEU A 370 6.85 -14.50 -19.83
N PRO A 371 6.22 -15.68 -20.03
CA PRO A 371 5.52 -16.33 -18.92
C PRO A 371 6.52 -16.77 -17.85
N MET A 372 6.09 -16.72 -16.58
CA MET A 372 6.93 -17.12 -15.42
C MET A 372 7.46 -18.57 -15.54
N THR A 373 6.86 -19.39 -16.39
CA THR A 373 7.28 -20.77 -16.66
C THR A 373 8.66 -20.88 -17.34
N TYR A 374 9.24 -19.79 -17.79
CA TYR A 374 10.64 -19.76 -18.23
C TYR A 374 11.62 -19.82 -17.06
N SER A 375 11.17 -19.59 -15.81
CA SER A 375 11.97 -19.90 -14.62
C SER A 375 11.70 -21.33 -14.15
N GLY A 376 12.71 -22.21 -14.20
CA GLY A 376 12.59 -23.57 -13.70
C GLY A 376 12.23 -23.65 -12.22
N ARG A 377 12.72 -22.71 -11.40
CA ARG A 377 12.35 -22.63 -9.98
C ARG A 377 10.89 -22.27 -9.78
N PHE A 378 10.35 -21.34 -10.58
CA PHE A 378 8.93 -21.01 -10.54
C PHE A 378 8.06 -22.23 -10.84
N VAL A 379 8.40 -23.01 -11.89
CA VAL A 379 7.68 -24.22 -12.27
C VAL A 379 7.73 -25.26 -11.14
N ALA A 380 8.90 -25.46 -10.53
CA ALA A 380 9.05 -26.41 -9.43
C ALA A 380 8.20 -26.09 -8.21
N GLU A 381 7.95 -24.80 -7.95
CA GLU A 381 7.21 -24.34 -6.76
C GLU A 381 5.73 -24.03 -7.02
N ASN A 382 5.38 -23.69 -8.27
CA ASN A 382 4.06 -23.14 -8.60
C ASN A 382 3.36 -23.87 -9.75
N GLU A 383 3.64 -25.12 -10.01
CA GLU A 383 3.03 -25.90 -11.12
C GLU A 383 1.70 -25.34 -11.64
N LEU A 384 1.45 -25.27 -12.91
CA LEU A 384 0.19 -24.85 -13.56
C LEU A 384 -0.34 -23.45 -13.20
N VAL A 385 0.37 -22.67 -12.39
CA VAL A 385 0.00 -21.28 -12.10
C VAL A 385 0.46 -20.39 -13.25
N ASN A 386 -0.47 -19.65 -13.83
CA ASN A 386 -0.13 -18.63 -14.82
C ASN A 386 0.62 -17.48 -14.15
N GLY A 387 1.67 -17.02 -14.79
CA GLY A 387 2.44 -15.86 -14.36
C GLY A 387 3.08 -15.17 -15.54
N LEU A 388 3.48 -13.92 -15.36
CA LEU A 388 4.03 -13.05 -16.40
C LEU A 388 5.17 -12.21 -15.83
N CYS A 389 6.21 -12.02 -16.59
CA CYS A 389 7.15 -10.91 -16.47
C CYS A 389 7.08 -10.08 -17.75
N LYS A 390 6.79 -8.79 -17.63
CA LYS A 390 6.67 -7.86 -18.75
C LYS A 390 7.55 -6.64 -18.48
N LEU A 391 8.49 -6.37 -19.41
CA LEU A 391 9.32 -5.18 -19.44
C LEU A 391 8.80 -4.21 -20.48
N ILE A 392 8.82 -2.94 -20.16
CA ILE A 392 8.52 -1.86 -21.09
C ILE A 392 9.80 -1.06 -21.28
N LEU A 393 10.16 -0.83 -22.53
CA LEU A 393 11.41 -0.23 -22.94
C LEU A 393 11.13 1.03 -23.78
N ASP A 394 11.99 2.03 -23.66
CA ASP A 394 11.98 3.20 -24.55
C ASP A 394 12.74 2.95 -25.87
N ASP A 395 12.84 3.97 -26.72
CA ASP A 395 13.52 3.88 -28.02
C ASP A 395 15.05 3.70 -27.89
N ASP A 396 15.63 3.91 -26.70
CA ASP A 396 17.05 3.68 -26.39
C ASP A 396 17.27 2.32 -25.67
N ASP A 397 16.28 1.43 -25.70
CA ASP A 397 16.27 0.13 -24.98
C ASP A 397 16.44 0.25 -23.46
N ARG A 398 16.07 1.37 -22.86
CA ARG A 398 16.08 1.52 -21.39
C ARG A 398 14.82 0.95 -20.78
N VAL A 399 14.97 0.30 -19.65
CA VAL A 399 13.83 -0.21 -18.87
C VAL A 399 13.11 0.98 -18.23
N ILE A 400 11.91 1.30 -18.71
CA ILE A 400 11.04 2.36 -18.19
C ILE A 400 9.83 1.84 -17.42
N GLY A 401 9.58 0.53 -17.48
CA GLY A 401 8.53 -0.13 -16.71
C GLY A 401 8.70 -1.63 -16.62
N CYS A 402 8.18 -2.21 -15.55
CA CYS A 402 8.10 -3.65 -15.37
C CYS A 402 6.83 -4.01 -14.61
N HIS A 403 6.11 -5.04 -15.12
CA HIS A 403 4.88 -5.53 -14.53
C HIS A 403 4.89 -7.05 -14.46
N MET A 404 4.64 -7.57 -13.27
CA MET A 404 4.79 -9.00 -12.99
C MET A 404 3.56 -9.58 -12.29
N LEU A 405 3.25 -10.83 -12.59
CA LEU A 405 2.27 -11.65 -11.86
C LEU A 405 2.88 -13.01 -11.54
N GLY A 406 2.82 -13.42 -10.29
CA GLY A 406 3.35 -14.72 -9.81
C GLY A 406 3.98 -14.59 -8.42
N ASN A 407 4.46 -15.70 -7.86
CA ASN A 407 5.15 -15.67 -6.56
C ASN A 407 6.65 -15.97 -6.75
N PRO A 408 7.56 -15.19 -6.11
CA PRO A 408 7.38 -14.07 -5.19
C PRO A 408 7.69 -12.70 -5.86
N VAL A 409 6.82 -12.18 -6.74
CA VAL A 409 7.12 -10.94 -7.51
C VAL A 409 7.23 -9.69 -6.61
N SER A 410 6.67 -9.72 -5.40
CA SER A 410 6.84 -8.65 -4.41
C SER A 410 8.31 -8.43 -4.00
N GLU A 411 9.11 -9.50 -4.00
CA GLU A 411 10.54 -9.42 -3.70
C GLU A 411 11.39 -9.12 -4.95
N LEU A 412 10.91 -9.54 -6.14
CA LEU A 412 11.65 -9.39 -7.39
C LEU A 412 11.54 -7.99 -8.00
N ILE A 413 10.44 -7.30 -7.78
CA ILE A 413 10.16 -6.01 -8.42
C ILE A 413 11.22 -4.95 -8.11
N VAL A 414 11.97 -5.08 -7.03
CA VAL A 414 13.06 -4.16 -6.66
C VAL A 414 14.17 -4.16 -7.72
N LEU A 415 14.42 -5.28 -8.41
CA LEU A 415 15.40 -5.36 -9.51
C LEU A 415 15.01 -4.42 -10.66
N ALA A 416 13.74 -4.46 -11.04
CA ALA A 416 13.19 -3.58 -12.04
C ALA A 416 13.19 -2.11 -11.56
N GLY A 417 12.88 -1.88 -10.29
CA GLY A 417 12.96 -0.54 -9.69
C GLY A 417 14.37 0.07 -9.81
N LEU A 418 15.41 -0.73 -9.59
CA LEU A 418 16.79 -0.30 -9.80
C LEU A 418 17.08 0.01 -11.28
N ALA A 419 16.59 -0.83 -12.21
CA ALA A 419 16.78 -0.58 -13.64
C ALA A 419 16.11 0.72 -14.07
N VAL A 420 14.86 0.98 -13.66
CA VAL A 420 14.14 2.23 -13.94
C VAL A 420 14.83 3.43 -13.29
N GLN A 421 15.25 3.32 -12.02
CA GLN A 421 15.89 4.41 -11.29
C GLN A 421 17.19 4.87 -11.92
N HIS A 422 17.99 3.94 -12.42
CA HIS A 422 19.32 4.21 -13.00
C HIS A 422 19.31 4.31 -14.52
N GLY A 423 18.15 4.11 -15.16
CA GLY A 423 18.01 4.16 -16.62
C GLY A 423 18.84 3.08 -17.34
N TYR A 424 18.92 1.87 -16.73
CA TYR A 424 19.68 0.78 -17.34
C TYR A 424 19.06 0.35 -18.66
N THR A 425 19.93 0.18 -19.68
CA THR A 425 19.54 -0.45 -20.93
C THR A 425 19.45 -1.97 -20.77
N VAL A 426 18.75 -2.60 -21.70
CA VAL A 426 18.69 -4.07 -21.79
C VAL A 426 20.09 -4.68 -21.84
N GLU A 427 21.00 -4.12 -22.69
CA GLU A 427 22.38 -4.62 -22.83
C GLU A 427 23.19 -4.52 -21.52
N GLU A 428 23.03 -3.43 -20.77
CA GLU A 428 23.72 -3.26 -19.50
C GLU A 428 23.22 -4.23 -18.45
N PHE A 429 21.91 -4.46 -18.39
CA PHE A 429 21.31 -5.33 -17.37
C PHE A 429 21.49 -6.81 -17.68
N GLN A 430 21.59 -7.21 -18.97
CA GLN A 430 21.97 -8.56 -19.41
C GLN A 430 23.34 -9.03 -18.87
N LYS A 431 24.24 -8.09 -18.54
CA LYS A 431 25.56 -8.41 -17.95
C LYS A 431 25.50 -8.77 -16.47
N THR A 432 24.31 -8.66 -15.85
CA THR A 432 24.12 -9.01 -14.42
C THR A 432 24.05 -10.54 -14.28
N VAL A 433 24.81 -11.07 -13.31
CA VAL A 433 24.78 -12.51 -13.01
C VAL A 433 23.62 -12.82 -12.04
N PHE A 434 22.69 -13.62 -12.47
CA PHE A 434 21.58 -14.10 -11.65
C PHE A 434 21.93 -15.49 -11.06
N PRO A 435 21.62 -15.75 -9.78
CA PRO A 435 21.86 -17.06 -9.20
C PRO A 435 20.89 -18.09 -9.74
N HIS A 436 21.39 -19.32 -9.99
CA HIS A 436 20.61 -20.45 -10.49
C HIS A 436 20.50 -21.59 -9.47
N PRO A 437 19.31 -22.22 -9.27
CA PRO A 437 18.01 -21.84 -9.83
C PRO A 437 17.27 -20.84 -8.90
N THR A 438 16.74 -19.75 -9.47
CA THR A 438 15.90 -18.79 -8.75
C THR A 438 14.71 -18.35 -9.61
N VAL A 439 13.66 -17.84 -8.96
CA VAL A 439 12.54 -17.22 -9.70
C VAL A 439 12.98 -15.92 -10.35
N GLY A 440 13.98 -15.22 -9.78
CA GLY A 440 14.52 -13.97 -10.32
C GLY A 440 15.11 -14.06 -11.72
N GLU A 441 15.53 -15.27 -12.15
CA GLU A 441 16.01 -15.52 -13.52
C GLU A 441 14.99 -15.15 -14.59
N ILE A 442 13.69 -15.14 -14.28
CA ILE A 442 12.66 -14.70 -15.23
C ILE A 442 12.88 -13.28 -15.70
N PHE A 443 13.40 -12.39 -14.83
CA PHE A 443 13.73 -11.04 -15.23
C PHE A 443 14.86 -11.04 -16.26
N HIS A 444 15.92 -11.81 -15.98
CA HIS A 444 17.04 -11.99 -16.90
C HIS A 444 16.62 -12.59 -18.24
N GLU A 445 15.85 -13.69 -18.22
CA GLU A 445 15.34 -14.33 -19.44
C GLU A 445 14.49 -13.35 -20.28
N THR A 446 13.69 -12.50 -19.63
CA THR A 446 12.85 -11.52 -20.34
C THR A 446 13.68 -10.47 -21.06
N LEU A 447 14.91 -10.17 -20.63
CA LEU A 447 15.81 -9.24 -21.32
C LEU A 447 16.33 -9.78 -22.68
N PHE A 448 16.14 -11.07 -22.96
CA PHE A 448 16.52 -11.71 -24.23
C PHE A 448 15.32 -12.09 -25.11
N ALA A 449 14.09 -11.69 -24.70
CA ALA A 449 12.85 -12.05 -25.40
C ALA A 449 12.60 -11.23 -26.68
#